data_e01da86f38fa9f1a184f8b85abfc51dd
#
_entry.id   e01da86f38fa9f1a184f8b85abfc51dd
#
_cell.length_a   1.000
_cell.length_b   1.000
_cell.length_c   1.000
_cell.angle_alpha   90.00
_cell.angle_beta   90.00
_cell.angle_gamma   90.00
#
_symmetry.space_group_name_H-M   'P 1'
#
loop_
_entity.id
_entity.type
_entity.pdbx_description
1 polymer ?
#
loop_
_entity_poly.entity_id
_entity_poly.type
_entity_poly.pdbx_seq_one_letter_code
_entity_poly.pdbx_strand_id
1 'polypeptide(L)'
;MGSGIDKYALNPSIYEWLMGEVGLGDVCLSTVAGYELLPANIDLTAAEVGLMQKERREFVIADGLGQQQSPYDYIIIDCPPSLNILTVNALVSATGVLVPMQCEYYALEGLSALLDTVEGIRTSANPQLQIEGLLRTMYDARNSLSRDV
;
A
#
# COMPACT_ATOMS: atom_id res chain seq x y z
N MET A 1 6.82 9.71 11.02
CA MET A 1 6.58 10.50 12.25
C MET A 1 5.88 9.65 13.33
N GLY A 2 4.78 8.97 13.05
CA GLY A 2 4.08 8.13 14.05
C GLY A 2 4.88 6.93 14.57
N SER A 3 5.80 6.40 13.78
CA SER A 3 6.63 5.24 14.13
C SER A 3 7.91 5.59 14.90
N GLY A 4 8.23 6.86 15.09
CA GLY A 4 9.49 7.29 15.72
C GLY A 4 10.75 7.11 14.86
N ILE A 5 10.61 6.74 13.59
CA ILE A 5 11.73 6.50 12.67
C ILE A 5 12.02 7.77 11.86
N ASP A 6 13.29 8.13 11.77
CA ASP A 6 13.74 9.24 10.92
C ASP A 6 13.88 8.77 9.46
N LYS A 7 12.95 9.18 8.62
CA LYS A 7 12.93 8.82 7.20
C LYS A 7 14.12 9.34 6.37
N TYR A 8 14.87 10.31 6.87
CA TYR A 8 16.03 10.87 6.19
C TYR A 8 17.34 10.12 6.49
N ALA A 9 17.32 9.28 7.53
CA ALA A 9 18.48 8.46 7.92
C ALA A 9 18.39 7.01 7.42
N LEU A 10 17.41 6.70 6.55
CA LEU A 10 17.15 5.34 6.06
C LEU A 10 18.14 4.96 4.95
N ASN A 11 18.92 3.91 5.21
CA ASN A 11 19.75 3.24 4.22
C ASN A 11 20.12 1.83 4.75
N PRO A 12 19.59 0.73 4.20
CA PRO A 12 18.63 0.67 3.09
C PRO A 12 17.19 1.07 3.46
N SER A 13 16.36 1.33 2.45
CA SER A 13 14.93 1.59 2.53
C SER A 13 14.13 0.58 1.70
N ILE A 14 12.82 0.71 1.64
CA ILE A 14 11.98 -0.13 0.76
C ILE A 14 12.38 -0.04 -0.71
N TYR A 15 13.03 1.06 -1.14
CA TYR A 15 13.51 1.22 -2.52
C TYR A 15 14.46 0.11 -2.91
N GLU A 16 15.51 -0.13 -2.12
CA GLU A 16 16.54 -1.13 -2.41
C GLU A 16 15.95 -2.55 -2.42
N TRP A 17 14.98 -2.82 -1.56
CA TRP A 17 14.25 -4.09 -1.59
C TRP A 17 13.41 -4.26 -2.86
N LEU A 18 12.67 -3.23 -3.28
CA LEU A 18 11.89 -3.25 -4.52
C LEU A 18 12.80 -3.40 -5.76
N MET A 19 14.00 -2.85 -5.70
CA MET A 19 14.99 -3.03 -6.77
C MET A 19 15.63 -4.43 -6.76
N GLY A 20 15.52 -5.17 -5.65
CA GLY A 20 16.11 -6.50 -5.48
C GLY A 20 17.58 -6.45 -5.08
N GLU A 21 18.02 -5.34 -4.53
CA GLU A 21 19.40 -5.12 -4.10
C GLU A 21 19.69 -5.69 -2.71
N VAL A 22 18.63 -5.77 -1.87
CA VAL A 22 18.70 -6.25 -0.48
C VAL A 22 17.51 -7.15 -0.15
N GLY A 23 17.65 -7.97 0.89
CA GLY A 23 16.56 -8.81 1.41
C GLY A 23 15.54 -8.01 2.23
N LEU A 24 14.32 -8.56 2.41
CA LEU A 24 13.27 -7.95 3.22
C LEU A 24 13.74 -7.69 4.65
N GLY A 25 14.44 -8.65 5.25
CA GLY A 25 14.95 -8.55 6.63
C GLY A 25 16.00 -7.46 6.83
N ASP A 26 16.70 -7.05 5.76
CA ASP A 26 17.73 -5.99 5.85
C ASP A 26 17.10 -4.59 5.95
N VAL A 27 15.83 -4.48 5.56
CA VAL A 27 15.08 -3.20 5.50
C VAL A 27 14.07 -3.07 6.63
N CYS A 28 13.60 -4.20 7.19
CA CYS A 28 12.64 -4.20 8.29
C CYS A 28 13.23 -3.59 9.56
N LEU A 29 12.53 -2.63 10.14
CA LEU A 29 12.90 -1.94 11.38
C LEU A 29 11.85 -2.18 12.46
N SER A 30 12.30 -2.65 13.63
CA SER A 30 11.43 -2.75 14.81
C SER A 30 11.09 -1.37 15.36
N THR A 31 9.83 -1.12 15.65
CA THR A 31 9.35 0.13 16.22
C THR A 31 9.14 0.03 17.72
N VAL A 32 9.17 1.17 18.42
CA VAL A 32 8.86 1.24 19.85
C VAL A 32 7.40 0.85 20.16
N ALA A 33 6.52 0.86 19.18
CA ALA A 33 5.12 0.49 19.31
C ALA A 33 4.88 -1.04 19.16
N GLY A 34 5.93 -1.83 18.93
CA GLY A 34 5.88 -3.29 18.90
C GLY A 34 5.46 -3.90 17.56
N TYR A 35 5.54 -3.15 16.47
CA TYR A 35 5.39 -3.65 15.11
C TYR A 35 6.68 -3.43 14.31
N GLU A 36 6.84 -4.16 13.23
CA GLU A 36 7.93 -3.94 12.28
C GLU A 36 7.46 -3.03 11.14
N LEU A 37 8.36 -2.19 10.66
CA LEU A 37 8.11 -1.22 9.59
C LEU A 37 9.09 -1.43 8.46
N LEU A 38 8.58 -1.48 7.24
CA LEU A 38 9.33 -1.35 6.00
C LEU A 38 9.26 0.13 5.58
N PRO A 39 10.27 0.94 5.91
CA PRO A 39 10.13 2.38 5.77
C PRO A 39 10.38 2.85 4.35
N ALA A 40 9.56 3.82 3.92
CA ALA A 40 9.73 4.53 2.66
C ALA A 40 10.31 5.93 2.89
N ASN A 41 11.11 6.37 1.94
CA ASN A 41 11.67 7.71 1.85
C ASN A 41 11.38 8.33 0.48
N ILE A 42 12.04 9.43 0.13
CA ILE A 42 11.85 10.14 -1.14
C ILE A 42 12.27 9.29 -2.36
N ASP A 43 13.18 8.33 -2.18
CA ASP A 43 13.68 7.47 -3.25
C ASP A 43 12.59 6.54 -3.81
N LEU A 44 11.46 6.39 -3.09
CA LEU A 44 10.30 5.63 -3.57
C LEU A 44 9.74 6.19 -4.89
N THR A 45 9.91 7.48 -5.16
CA THR A 45 9.57 8.07 -6.46
C THR A 45 10.44 7.50 -7.59
N ALA A 46 11.71 7.22 -7.32
CA ALA A 46 12.60 6.57 -8.27
C ALA A 46 12.24 5.10 -8.47
N ALA A 47 11.67 4.45 -7.46
CA ALA A 47 11.20 3.07 -7.57
C ALA A 47 10.11 2.91 -8.64
N GLU A 48 9.24 3.88 -8.84
CA GLU A 48 8.23 3.84 -9.91
C GLU A 48 8.89 3.68 -11.28
N VAL A 49 9.96 4.45 -11.53
CA VAL A 49 10.69 4.39 -12.81
C VAL A 49 11.46 3.07 -12.92
N GLY A 50 12.10 2.63 -11.85
CA GLY A 50 12.86 1.38 -11.81
C GLY A 50 11.97 0.15 -12.02
N LEU A 51 10.80 0.11 -11.40
CA LEU A 51 9.83 -0.96 -11.56
C LEU A 51 9.34 -1.09 -13.00
N MET A 52 9.16 0.03 -13.72
CA MET A 52 8.71 0.01 -15.12
C MET A 52 9.68 -0.71 -16.06
N GLN A 53 10.94 -0.91 -15.65
CA GLN A 53 11.94 -1.64 -16.42
C GLN A 53 12.00 -3.15 -16.10
N LYS A 54 11.28 -3.59 -15.05
CA LYS A 54 11.29 -4.99 -14.62
C LYS A 54 10.28 -5.83 -15.40
N GLU A 55 10.67 -7.06 -15.68
CA GLU A 55 9.71 -8.10 -16.03
C GLU A 55 8.83 -8.41 -14.83
N ARG A 56 7.53 -8.70 -15.07
CA ARG A 56 6.56 -8.95 -13.99
C ARG A 56 6.51 -7.82 -12.94
N ARG A 57 6.68 -6.59 -13.38
CA ARG A 57 6.76 -5.37 -12.56
C ARG A 57 5.59 -5.19 -11.60
N GLU A 58 4.42 -5.75 -11.90
CA GLU A 58 3.22 -5.71 -11.08
C GLU A 58 3.27 -6.68 -9.89
N PHE A 59 4.19 -7.65 -9.89
CA PHE A 59 4.28 -8.74 -8.92
C PHE A 59 5.47 -8.64 -7.97
N VAL A 60 6.24 -7.57 -8.02
CA VAL A 60 7.49 -7.44 -7.26
C VAL A 60 7.27 -7.57 -5.75
N ILE A 61 6.22 -6.94 -5.21
CA ILE A 61 5.87 -7.06 -3.79
C ILE A 61 5.35 -8.49 -3.49
N ALA A 62 4.46 -9.02 -4.31
CA ALA A 62 3.91 -10.36 -4.11
C ALA A 62 5.01 -11.43 -4.15
N ASP A 63 5.90 -11.38 -5.14
CA ASP A 63 7.03 -12.30 -5.28
C ASP A 63 8.01 -12.14 -4.09
N GLY A 64 8.28 -10.90 -3.65
CA GLY A 64 9.17 -10.64 -2.53
C GLY A 64 8.63 -11.09 -1.17
N LEU A 65 7.34 -10.93 -0.91
CA LEU A 65 6.68 -11.41 0.30
C LEU A 65 6.49 -12.93 0.28
N GLY A 66 6.20 -13.52 -0.88
CA GLY A 66 5.96 -14.96 -1.04
C GLY A 66 7.21 -15.83 -0.89
N GLN A 67 8.42 -15.27 -1.05
CA GLN A 67 9.67 -15.99 -0.90
C GLN A 67 10.04 -16.34 0.55
N GLN A 68 9.39 -15.72 1.52
CA GLN A 68 9.64 -15.95 2.94
C GLN A 68 8.39 -16.49 3.62
N GLN A 69 8.54 -17.45 4.55
CA GLN A 69 7.48 -17.73 5.50
C GLN A 69 7.33 -16.50 6.38
N SER A 70 6.29 -15.71 6.11
CA SER A 70 6.02 -14.49 6.86
C SER A 70 5.73 -14.83 8.32
N PRO A 71 6.46 -14.28 9.28
CA PRO A 71 6.16 -14.45 10.70
C PRO A 71 4.99 -13.57 11.17
N TYR A 72 4.39 -12.77 10.27
CA TYR A 72 3.38 -11.77 10.59
C TYR A 72 1.98 -12.31 10.39
N ASP A 73 1.10 -12.04 11.36
CA ASP A 73 -0.35 -12.28 11.24
C ASP A 73 -1.00 -11.31 10.25
N TYR A 74 -0.48 -10.08 10.18
CA TYR A 74 -0.97 -9.02 9.30
C TYR A 74 0.18 -8.23 8.69
N ILE A 75 0.04 -7.92 7.40
CA ILE A 75 0.89 -6.96 6.68
C ILE A 75 -0.02 -5.85 6.16
N ILE A 76 0.25 -4.62 6.58
CA ILE A 76 -0.51 -3.43 6.16
C ILE A 76 0.35 -2.61 5.21
N ILE A 77 -0.14 -2.36 4.01
CA ILE A 77 0.53 -1.55 2.99
C ILE A 77 -0.20 -0.22 2.88
N ASP A 78 0.44 0.85 3.35
CA ASP A 78 -0.05 2.23 3.19
C ASP A 78 0.29 2.73 1.78
N CYS A 79 -0.73 3.05 1.00
CA CYS A 79 -0.60 3.43 -0.40
C CYS A 79 -0.88 4.92 -0.61
N PRO A 80 -0.18 5.58 -1.56
CA PRO A 80 -0.55 6.91 -2.00
C PRO A 80 -1.92 6.89 -2.71
N PRO A 81 -2.64 8.03 -2.77
CA PRO A 81 -3.94 8.10 -3.43
C PRO A 81 -3.87 7.94 -4.96
N SER A 82 -2.68 7.90 -5.54
CA SER A 82 -2.47 7.72 -6.98
C SER A 82 -2.49 6.25 -7.37
N LEU A 83 -3.13 5.93 -8.50
CA LEU A 83 -3.14 4.58 -9.09
C LEU A 83 -1.89 4.39 -9.98
N ASN A 84 -0.72 4.34 -9.35
CA ASN A 84 0.56 4.10 -10.01
C ASN A 84 1.02 2.63 -9.85
N ILE A 85 2.20 2.30 -10.37
CA ILE A 85 2.76 0.95 -10.32
C ILE A 85 2.97 0.44 -8.88
N LEU A 86 3.22 1.32 -7.91
CA LEU A 86 3.37 0.93 -6.51
C LEU A 86 2.04 0.51 -5.91
N THR A 87 0.97 1.25 -6.17
CA THR A 87 -0.39 0.90 -5.75
C THR A 87 -0.86 -0.39 -6.42
N VAL A 88 -0.55 -0.59 -7.71
CA VAL A 88 -0.82 -1.86 -8.40
C VAL A 88 -0.10 -3.02 -7.71
N ASN A 89 1.19 -2.89 -7.39
CA ASN A 89 1.95 -3.90 -6.65
C ASN A 89 1.31 -4.23 -5.29
N ALA A 90 0.87 -3.22 -4.55
CA ALA A 90 0.19 -3.42 -3.28
C ALA A 90 -1.10 -4.22 -3.45
N LEU A 91 -1.94 -3.86 -4.42
CA LEU A 91 -3.21 -4.57 -4.70
C LEU A 91 -3.00 -5.99 -5.22
N VAL A 92 -1.95 -6.22 -6.01
CA VAL A 92 -1.60 -7.57 -6.50
C VAL A 92 -1.13 -8.47 -5.36
N SER A 93 -0.46 -7.92 -4.34
CA SER A 93 0.04 -8.69 -3.20
C SER A 93 -0.95 -8.84 -2.04
N ALA A 94 -1.99 -8.01 -1.98
CA ALA A 94 -2.94 -7.96 -0.87
C ALA A 94 -4.02 -9.03 -0.97
N THR A 95 -4.57 -9.44 0.18
CA THR A 95 -5.79 -10.24 0.28
C THR A 95 -7.04 -9.37 0.40
N GLY A 96 -6.91 -8.18 0.97
CA GLY A 96 -8.00 -7.25 1.19
C GLY A 96 -7.62 -5.79 1.05
N VAL A 97 -8.61 -4.97 0.70
CA VAL A 97 -8.49 -3.50 0.58
C VAL A 97 -9.45 -2.85 1.56
N LEU A 98 -8.91 -2.08 2.48
CA LEU A 98 -9.68 -1.16 3.32
C LEU A 98 -9.54 0.25 2.73
N VAL A 99 -10.65 0.89 2.39
CA VAL A 99 -10.66 2.20 1.72
C VAL A 99 -11.01 3.29 2.74
N PRO A 100 -10.02 4.05 3.25
CA PRO A 100 -10.32 5.23 4.06
C PRO A 100 -10.80 6.36 3.16
N MET A 101 -11.96 6.93 3.50
CA MET A 101 -12.52 8.07 2.77
C MET A 101 -13.08 9.12 3.71
N GLN A 102 -12.94 10.37 3.35
CA GLN A 102 -13.63 11.46 4.02
C GLN A 102 -15.07 11.55 3.51
N CYS A 103 -15.99 11.98 4.38
CA CYS A 103 -17.40 12.14 4.02
C CYS A 103 -17.62 13.45 3.22
N GLU A 104 -17.06 13.51 2.02
CA GLU A 104 -17.13 14.65 1.10
C GLU A 104 -17.55 14.18 -0.29
N TYR A 105 -18.21 15.06 -1.04
CA TYR A 105 -18.77 14.73 -2.37
C TYR A 105 -17.72 14.20 -3.35
N TYR A 106 -16.53 14.81 -3.41
CA TYR A 106 -15.46 14.39 -4.32
C TYR A 106 -14.84 13.02 -3.98
N ALA A 107 -15.03 12.54 -2.75
CA ALA A 107 -14.54 11.22 -2.37
C ALA A 107 -15.26 10.07 -3.13
N LEU A 108 -16.51 10.28 -3.50
CA LEU A 108 -17.30 9.28 -4.27
C LEU A 108 -16.78 9.09 -5.69
N GLU A 109 -16.32 10.15 -6.35
CA GLU A 109 -15.77 10.06 -7.70
C GLU A 109 -14.45 9.27 -7.71
N GLY A 110 -13.57 9.54 -6.73
CA GLY A 110 -12.34 8.78 -6.54
C GLY A 110 -12.59 7.31 -6.18
N LEU A 111 -13.65 7.03 -5.41
CA LEU A 111 -14.03 5.67 -5.05
C LEU A 111 -14.40 4.82 -6.28
N SER A 112 -15.18 5.37 -7.22
CA SER A 112 -15.55 4.63 -8.44
C SER A 112 -14.32 4.18 -9.23
N ALA A 113 -13.37 5.08 -9.46
CA ALA A 113 -12.12 4.75 -10.17
C ALA A 113 -11.29 3.68 -9.44
N LEU A 114 -11.27 3.73 -8.10
CA LEU A 114 -10.60 2.70 -7.31
C LEU A 114 -11.29 1.34 -7.43
N LEU A 115 -12.62 1.29 -7.36
CA LEU A 115 -13.39 0.05 -7.51
C LEU A 115 -13.16 -0.60 -8.86
N ASP A 116 -13.16 0.17 -9.95
CA ASP A 116 -12.86 -0.31 -11.30
C ASP A 116 -11.43 -0.88 -11.38
N THR A 117 -10.47 -0.23 -10.73
CA THR A 117 -9.09 -0.72 -10.66
C THR A 117 -8.99 -2.03 -9.89
N VAL A 118 -9.64 -2.13 -8.72
CA VAL A 118 -9.66 -3.36 -7.92
C VAL A 118 -10.26 -4.51 -8.71
N GLU A 119 -11.37 -4.28 -9.44
CA GLU A 119 -11.98 -5.31 -10.27
C GLU A 119 -11.07 -5.71 -11.45
N GLY A 120 -10.38 -4.76 -12.07
CA GLY A 120 -9.37 -5.06 -13.09
C GLY A 120 -8.24 -5.94 -12.57
N ILE A 121 -7.76 -5.68 -11.36
CA ILE A 121 -6.71 -6.50 -10.72
C ILE A 121 -7.24 -7.88 -10.33
N ARG A 122 -8.45 -7.97 -9.79
CA ARG A 122 -9.08 -9.27 -9.47
C ARG A 122 -9.17 -10.17 -10.69
N THR A 123 -9.53 -9.63 -11.83
CA THR A 123 -9.71 -10.41 -13.06
C THR A 123 -8.39 -10.77 -13.75
N SER A 124 -7.34 -9.97 -13.61
CA SER A 124 -6.10 -10.12 -14.36
C SER A 124 -4.93 -10.71 -13.58
N ALA A 125 -4.82 -10.41 -12.27
CA ALA A 125 -3.59 -10.67 -11.51
C ALA A 125 -3.82 -11.27 -10.11
N ASN A 126 -4.90 -10.89 -9.41
CA ASN A 126 -5.14 -11.33 -8.03
C ASN A 126 -6.62 -11.67 -7.78
N PRO A 127 -7.09 -12.87 -8.13
CA PRO A 127 -8.50 -13.27 -7.95
C PRO A 127 -8.97 -13.33 -6.50
N GLN A 128 -8.05 -13.33 -5.53
CA GLN A 128 -8.38 -13.40 -4.09
C GLN A 128 -8.58 -12.02 -3.46
N LEU A 129 -8.25 -10.93 -4.17
CA LEU A 129 -8.39 -9.58 -3.65
C LEU A 129 -9.86 -9.26 -3.33
N GLN A 130 -10.12 -8.82 -2.10
CA GLN A 130 -11.46 -8.47 -1.65
C GLN A 130 -11.50 -7.04 -1.13
N ILE A 131 -12.67 -6.40 -1.20
CA ILE A 131 -12.89 -5.12 -0.54
C ILE A 131 -13.41 -5.44 0.86
N GLU A 132 -12.60 -5.17 1.88
CA GLU A 132 -12.93 -5.39 3.29
C GLU A 132 -13.98 -4.39 3.79
N GLY A 133 -13.93 -3.17 3.27
CA GLY A 133 -14.89 -2.14 3.61
C GLY A 133 -14.43 -0.74 3.30
N LEU A 134 -15.35 0.20 3.56
CA LEU A 134 -15.10 1.64 3.51
C LEU A 134 -14.99 2.16 4.94
N LEU A 135 -13.89 2.81 5.26
CA LEU A 135 -13.67 3.45 6.55
C LEU A 135 -13.94 4.95 6.45
N ARG A 136 -15.08 5.39 6.97
CA ARG A 136 -15.38 6.82 7.01
C ARG A 136 -14.50 7.51 8.05
N THR A 137 -13.62 8.39 7.57
CA THR A 137 -12.73 9.20 8.41
C THR A 137 -13.30 10.61 8.57
N MET A 138 -12.91 11.31 9.64
CA MET A 138 -13.33 12.68 9.94
C MET A 138 -14.86 12.86 9.93
N TYR A 139 -15.59 11.82 10.38
CA TYR A 139 -17.04 11.81 10.40
C TYR A 139 -17.59 12.77 11.49
N ASP A 140 -18.45 13.71 11.09
CA ASP A 140 -19.22 14.56 12.01
C ASP A 140 -20.72 14.29 11.85
N ALA A 141 -21.34 13.69 12.86
CA ALA A 141 -22.76 13.36 12.87
C ALA A 141 -23.70 14.59 12.78
N ARG A 142 -23.19 15.80 13.03
CA ARG A 142 -23.94 17.07 12.92
C ARG A 142 -24.01 17.58 11.48
N ASN A 143 -23.12 17.10 10.60
CA ASN A 143 -23.10 17.47 9.18
C ASN A 143 -24.03 16.53 8.39
N SER A 144 -25.03 17.10 7.71
CA SER A 144 -25.95 16.33 6.87
C SER A 144 -25.22 15.59 5.75
N LEU A 145 -24.24 16.23 5.11
CA LEU A 145 -23.43 15.62 4.04
C LEU A 145 -22.71 14.35 4.53
N SER A 146 -22.20 14.35 5.78
CA SER A 146 -21.55 13.16 6.36
C SER A 146 -22.51 11.98 6.59
N ARG A 147 -23.82 12.21 6.52
CA ARG A 147 -24.84 11.14 6.64
C ARG A 147 -25.28 10.61 5.29
N ASP A 148 -25.15 11.41 4.23
CA ASP A 148 -25.64 11.10 2.89
C ASP A 148 -24.56 10.38 2.04
N VAL A 149 -23.30 10.45 2.45
CA VAL A 149 -22.15 9.71 1.93
C VAL A 149 -21.87 8.48 2.79
#